data_86c482c51bfcf054d9c01113f0983324
#
_entry.id   86c482c51bfcf054d9c01113f0983324
#
_cell.length_a   1.000
_cell.length_b   1.000
_cell.length_c   1.000
_cell.angle_alpha   90.00
_cell.angle_beta   90.00
_cell.angle_gamma   90.00
#
_symmetry.space_group_name_H-M   'P 1'
#
loop_
_entity.id
_entity.type
_entity.pdbx_description
1 polymer ?
#
loop_
_entity_poly.entity_id
_entity_poly.type
_entity_poly.pdbx_seq_one_letter_code
_entity_poly.pdbx_strand_id
1 'polypeptide(L)' 'MAKVTVRQTASPIRRKKDQRATLAGLGLNKIGRVSVLEDTPSIRGMIAKVHHMVEVVEG' A
#
# COMPACT_ATOMS: atom_id res chain seq x y z
N MET A 1 2.06 13.26 -15.07
CA MET A 1 1.15 12.58 -14.15
C MET A 1 1.89 12.14 -12.93
N ALA A 2 1.31 12.39 -11.77
CA ALA A 2 1.98 12.10 -10.51
C ALA A 2 1.94 10.62 -10.21
N LYS A 3 3.02 10.14 -9.63
CA LYS A 3 3.11 8.77 -9.15
C LYS A 3 3.46 8.77 -7.69
N VAL A 4 3.00 7.73 -6.98
CA VAL A 4 3.30 7.58 -5.57
C VAL A 4 3.98 6.23 -5.36
N THR A 5 5.06 6.25 -4.58
CA THR A 5 5.79 5.03 -4.24
C THR A 5 5.44 4.67 -2.81
N VAL A 6 5.04 3.43 -2.60
CA VAL A 6 4.68 2.93 -1.28
C VAL A 6 5.51 1.71 -0.94
N ARG A 7 5.91 1.61 0.31
CA ARG A 7 6.65 0.47 0.82
C ARG A 7 5.88 -0.14 1.97
N GLN A 8 5.77 -1.45 1.97
CA GLN A 8 5.11 -2.16 3.05
C GLN A 8 6.04 -2.28 4.25
N THR A 9 5.58 -1.84 5.40
CA THR A 9 6.37 -1.84 6.63
C THR A 9 5.92 -2.87 7.65
N ALA A 10 4.75 -3.48 7.44
CA ALA A 10 4.21 -4.47 8.37
C ALA A 10 3.62 -5.65 7.61
N SER A 11 3.65 -6.83 8.25
CA SER A 11 3.12 -8.04 7.63
C SER A 11 1.59 -8.03 7.61
N PRO A 12 0.95 -8.55 6.54
CA PRO A 12 -0.50 -8.66 6.49
C PRO A 12 -1.05 -9.88 7.23
N ILE A 13 -0.18 -10.73 7.79
CA ILE A 13 -0.57 -12.04 8.31
C ILE A 13 -1.67 -11.97 9.36
N ARG A 14 -1.62 -10.97 10.25
CA ARG A 14 -2.59 -10.83 11.32
C ARG A 14 -3.59 -9.72 11.08
N ARG A 15 -3.75 -9.31 9.82
CA ARG A 15 -4.64 -8.21 9.48
C ARG A 15 -5.96 -8.74 8.96
N LYS A 16 -6.97 -7.86 8.96
CA LYS A 16 -8.28 -8.21 8.44
C LYS A 16 -8.21 -8.54 6.95
N LYS A 17 -9.16 -9.35 6.51
CA LYS A 17 -9.23 -9.78 5.12
C LYS A 17 -9.24 -8.61 4.14
N ASP A 18 -10.02 -7.59 4.42
CA ASP A 18 -10.14 -6.44 3.53
C ASP A 18 -8.85 -5.65 3.46
N GLN A 19 -8.10 -5.56 4.56
CA GLN A 19 -6.79 -4.90 4.55
C GLN A 19 -5.79 -5.69 3.74
N ARG A 20 -5.81 -7.01 3.87
CA ARG A 20 -4.95 -7.88 3.07
C ARG A 20 -5.27 -7.77 1.59
N ALA A 21 -6.55 -7.73 1.25
CA ALA A 21 -6.98 -7.57 -0.13
C ALA A 21 -6.55 -6.21 -0.68
N THR A 22 -6.62 -5.17 0.13
CA THR A 22 -6.18 -3.83 -0.27
C THR A 22 -4.69 -3.82 -0.54
N LEU A 23 -3.89 -4.44 0.33
CA LEU A 23 -2.44 -4.55 0.09
C LEU A 23 -2.14 -5.31 -1.19
N ALA A 24 -2.86 -6.40 -1.43
CA ALA A 24 -2.68 -7.16 -2.66
C ALA A 24 -3.03 -6.33 -3.89
N GLY A 25 -4.08 -5.52 -3.79
CA GLY A 25 -4.46 -4.60 -4.86
C GLY A 25 -3.42 -3.54 -5.13
N LEU A 26 -2.64 -3.17 -4.11
CA LEU A 26 -1.53 -2.24 -4.26
C LEU A 26 -0.25 -2.94 -4.73
N GLY A 27 -0.27 -4.26 -4.84
CA GLY A 27 0.92 -5.02 -5.18
C GLY A 27 1.86 -5.23 -4.01
N LEU A 28 1.38 -5.05 -2.79
CA LEU A 28 2.18 -5.15 -1.58
C LEU A 28 1.69 -6.33 -0.75
N ASN A 29 2.39 -7.43 -0.80
CA ASN A 29 2.01 -8.62 -0.02
C ASN A 29 3.15 -9.17 0.83
N LYS A 30 4.26 -8.46 0.90
CA LYS A 30 5.41 -8.84 1.73
C LYS A 30 6.06 -7.60 2.33
N ILE A 31 6.59 -7.74 3.54
CA ILE A 31 7.32 -6.66 4.19
C ILE A 31 8.52 -6.25 3.32
N GLY A 32 8.73 -4.96 3.20
CA GLY A 32 9.84 -4.42 2.44
C GLY A 32 9.57 -4.27 0.95
N ARG A 33 8.43 -4.77 0.48
CA ARG A 33 8.10 -4.64 -0.92
C ARG A 33 7.74 -3.20 -1.25
N VAL A 34 8.22 -2.73 -2.38
CA VAL A 34 7.97 -1.38 -2.86
C VAL A 34 7.12 -1.45 -4.12
N SER A 35 6.15 -0.58 -4.21
CA SER A 35 5.29 -0.50 -5.39
C SER A 35 5.14 0.94 -5.82
N VAL A 36 5.23 1.19 -7.12
CA VAL A 36 5.01 2.51 -7.70
C VAL A 36 3.64 2.51 -8.35
N LEU A 37 2.80 3.44 -7.91
CA LEU A 37 1.40 3.49 -8.32
C LEU A 37 1.05 4.88 -8.82
N GLU A 38 -0.02 4.97 -9.59
CA GLU A 38 -0.52 6.26 -10.02
C GLU A 38 -1.19 6.98 -8.86
N ASP A 39 -0.96 8.28 -8.76
CA ASP A 39 -1.53 9.09 -7.69
C ASP A 39 -2.96 9.49 -8.07
N THR A 40 -3.89 8.59 -7.84
CA THR A 40 -5.30 8.80 -8.10
C THR A 40 -6.09 8.76 -6.80
N PRO A 41 -7.30 9.34 -6.75
CA PRO A 41 -8.13 9.26 -5.54
C PRO A 41 -8.39 7.83 -5.09
N SER A 42 -8.56 6.89 -6.04
CA SER A 42 -8.77 5.48 -5.70
C SER A 42 -7.56 4.89 -4.99
N ILE A 43 -6.36 5.13 -5.54
CA ILE A 43 -5.12 4.63 -4.95
C ILE A 43 -4.87 5.28 -3.60
N ARG A 44 -5.10 6.57 -3.50
CA ARG A 44 -4.95 7.28 -2.22
C ARG A 44 -5.89 6.73 -1.15
N GLY A 45 -7.12 6.39 -1.53
CA GLY A 45 -8.07 5.77 -0.63
C GLY A 45 -7.60 4.41 -0.13
N MET A 46 -7.02 3.61 -1.01
CA MET A 46 -6.46 2.31 -0.64
C MET A 46 -5.27 2.46 0.31
N ILE A 47 -4.40 3.41 0.02
CA ILE A 47 -3.24 3.69 0.88
C ILE A 47 -3.72 4.14 2.27
N ALA A 48 -4.70 5.03 2.32
CA ALA A 48 -5.24 5.51 3.59
C ALA A 48 -5.82 4.36 4.43
N LYS A 49 -6.43 3.39 3.77
CA LYS A 49 -7.01 2.24 4.46
C LYS A 49 -5.96 1.37 5.14
N VAL A 50 -4.76 1.33 4.60
CA VAL A 50 -3.67 0.50 5.14
C VAL A 50 -2.45 1.33 5.55
N HIS A 51 -2.64 2.62 5.83
CA HIS A 51 -1.53 3.53 6.10
C HIS A 51 -0.67 3.11 7.29
N HIS A 52 -1.24 2.34 8.21
CA HIS A 52 -0.50 1.83 9.36
C HIS A 52 0.41 0.65 9.01
N MET A 53 0.31 0.15 7.79
CA MET A 53 1.12 -0.98 7.34
C MET A 53 2.04 -0.61 6.18
N VAL A 54 1.94 0.60 5.68
CA VAL A 54 2.74 1.04 4.54
C VAL A 54 3.29 2.43 4.79
N GLU A 55 4.33 2.77 4.06
CA GLU A 55 4.97 4.07 4.11
C GLU A 55 5.02 4.64 2.71
N VAL A 56 4.61 5.89 2.57
CA VAL A 56 4.74 6.59 1.28
C VAL A 56 6.17 7.10 1.17
N VAL A 57 6.86 6.62 0.16
CA VAL A 57 8.23 7.00 -0.12
C VAL A 57 8.20 7.99 -1.27
N GLU A 58 8.70 9.17 -1.05
CA GLU A 58 8.79 10.17 -2.12
C GLU A 58 9.91 9.77 -3.06
N GLY A 59 9.52 9.51 -4.28
CA GLY A 59 10.50 9.10 -5.29
C GLY A 59 11.10 10.25 -6.04
#